data_6383b244ae512aa36d0f45e7b7f6dbe1
#
_entry.id   6383b244ae512aa36d0f45e7b7f6dbe1
#
_cell.length_a   1.000
_cell.length_b   1.000
_cell.length_c   1.000
_cell.angle_alpha   90.00
_cell.angle_beta   90.00
_cell.angle_gamma   90.00
#
_symmetry.space_group_name_H-M   'P 1'
#
loop_
_entity.id
_entity.type
_entity.pdbx_description
1 polymer ?
#
loop_
_entity_poly.entity_id
_entity_poly.type
_entity_poly.pdbx_seq_one_letter_code
_entity_poly.pdbx_strand_id
1 'polypeptide(L)'
;MLAKLDERRAKAGSQKSGDDQKPLTQLNSLEAELAKRLQAEGREPRRKVLTGANTKSVTFAHYFDAMRQKIEAYGSTFFPRANGRALYGSLVIVVSVDAQGRIANNAQGKDGLSIGRSSGNPELDRQALAIVRASAPFGPFPLEMRNQIDVLDWVSTFDFTRESGNHLELRN
;
A
#
# COMPACT_ATOMS: atom_id res chain seq x y z
N MET A 1 -42.14 64.59 -9.28
CA MET A 1 -42.48 63.29 -8.70
C MET A 1 -42.00 62.10 -9.50
N LEU A 2 -41.91 62.19 -10.81
CA LEU A 2 -41.42 61.06 -11.67
C LEU A 2 -39.93 60.83 -11.62
N ALA A 3 -39.10 61.84 -11.40
CA ALA A 3 -37.61 61.68 -11.27
C ALA A 3 -37.17 60.95 -10.04
N LYS A 4 -37.91 60.95 -8.92
CA LYS A 4 -37.58 60.20 -7.68
C LYS A 4 -37.90 58.70 -7.76
N LEU A 5 -38.76 58.28 -8.65
CA LEU A 5 -39.09 56.86 -8.87
C LEU A 5 -38.06 56.17 -9.74
N ASP A 6 -37.45 56.88 -10.68
CA ASP A 6 -36.42 56.35 -11.56
C ASP A 6 -35.08 56.16 -10.81
N GLU A 7 -34.74 57.05 -9.87
CA GLU A 7 -33.54 56.89 -9.03
C GLU A 7 -33.62 55.67 -8.07
N ARG A 8 -34.83 55.37 -7.58
CA ARG A 8 -35.04 54.17 -6.74
C ARG A 8 -34.97 52.87 -7.55
N ARG A 9 -35.35 52.89 -8.82
CA ARG A 9 -35.25 51.72 -9.71
C ARG A 9 -33.81 51.44 -10.12
N ALA A 10 -33.03 52.49 -10.36
CA ALA A 10 -31.61 52.34 -10.72
C ALA A 10 -30.77 51.85 -9.54
N LYS A 11 -31.10 52.25 -8.30
CA LYS A 11 -30.40 51.71 -7.10
C LYS A 11 -30.76 50.27 -6.73
N ALA A 12 -31.94 49.81 -7.05
CA ALA A 12 -32.36 48.42 -6.80
C ALA A 12 -31.76 47.42 -7.79
N GLY A 13 -31.42 47.87 -9.01
CA GLY A 13 -30.77 47.01 -10.01
C GLY A 13 -29.29 46.79 -9.81
N SER A 14 -28.61 47.71 -9.10
CA SER A 14 -27.17 47.65 -8.92
C SER A 14 -26.70 46.75 -7.74
N GLN A 15 -27.60 46.44 -6.82
CA GLN A 15 -27.25 45.62 -5.64
C GLN A 15 -27.44 44.11 -5.84
N LYS A 16 -28.12 43.69 -6.91
CA LYS A 16 -28.38 42.26 -7.18
C LYS A 16 -27.26 41.53 -7.91
N SER A 17 -26.33 42.21 -8.53
CA SER A 17 -25.27 41.56 -9.33
C SER A 17 -24.02 41.20 -8.54
N GLY A 18 -23.86 41.70 -7.31
CA GLY A 18 -22.68 41.42 -6.47
C GLY A 18 -22.79 40.18 -5.62
N ASP A 19 -24.00 39.79 -5.22
CA ASP A 19 -24.21 38.64 -4.32
C ASP A 19 -24.39 37.31 -5.08
N ASP A 20 -24.82 37.37 -6.33
CA ASP A 20 -25.02 36.18 -7.16
C ASP A 20 -23.69 35.63 -7.75
N GLN A 21 -22.60 36.40 -7.71
CA GLN A 21 -21.28 35.95 -8.20
C GLN A 21 -20.44 35.18 -7.17
N LYS A 22 -20.67 35.42 -5.88
CA LYS A 22 -19.93 34.71 -4.81
C LYS A 22 -20.21 33.21 -4.75
N PRO A 23 -21.45 32.72 -4.82
CA PRO A 23 -21.72 31.29 -4.79
C PRO A 23 -21.20 30.55 -6.03
N LEU A 24 -21.21 31.18 -7.20
CA LEU A 24 -20.67 30.59 -8.44
C LEU A 24 -19.15 30.44 -8.42
N THR A 25 -18.44 31.42 -7.87
CA THR A 25 -16.96 31.35 -7.69
C THR A 25 -16.56 30.29 -6.68
N GLN A 26 -17.35 30.13 -5.60
CA GLN A 26 -17.12 29.08 -4.59
C GLN A 26 -17.41 27.68 -5.15
N LEU A 27 -18.49 27.54 -5.97
CA LEU A 27 -18.79 26.28 -6.64
C LEU A 27 -17.67 25.86 -7.61
N ASN A 28 -17.17 26.80 -8.42
CA ASN A 28 -16.07 26.53 -9.36
C ASN A 28 -14.77 26.15 -8.63
N SER A 29 -14.49 26.74 -7.47
CA SER A 29 -13.33 26.39 -6.64
C SER A 29 -13.47 25.00 -6.03
N LEU A 30 -14.66 24.61 -5.59
CA LEU A 30 -14.96 23.27 -5.07
C LEU A 30 -14.89 22.20 -6.16
N GLU A 31 -15.40 22.49 -7.35
CA GLU A 31 -15.30 21.59 -8.50
C GLU A 31 -13.83 21.36 -8.91
N ALA A 32 -13.02 22.41 -8.95
CA ALA A 32 -11.60 22.31 -9.26
C ALA A 32 -10.85 21.51 -8.19
N GLU A 33 -11.18 21.68 -6.92
CA GLU A 33 -10.58 20.94 -5.81
C GLU A 33 -10.99 19.47 -5.82
N LEU A 34 -12.27 19.17 -6.07
CA LEU A 34 -12.78 17.81 -6.25
C LEU A 34 -12.14 17.12 -7.45
N ALA A 35 -12.02 17.81 -8.59
CA ALA A 35 -11.34 17.27 -9.77
C ALA A 35 -9.88 16.96 -9.48
N LYS A 36 -9.19 17.80 -8.71
CA LYS A 36 -7.82 17.57 -8.26
C LYS A 36 -7.70 16.34 -7.36
N ARG A 37 -8.63 16.15 -6.41
CA ARG A 37 -8.69 14.98 -5.55
C ARG A 37 -9.00 13.71 -6.33
N LEU A 38 -9.97 13.75 -7.24
CA LEU A 38 -10.32 12.61 -8.09
C LEU A 38 -9.17 12.22 -9.02
N GLN A 39 -8.39 13.18 -9.53
CA GLN A 39 -7.18 12.89 -10.31
C GLN A 39 -6.06 12.32 -9.46
N ALA A 40 -5.90 12.77 -8.22
CA ALA A 40 -4.92 12.21 -7.28
C ALA A 40 -5.33 10.82 -6.77
N GLU A 41 -6.63 10.60 -6.53
CA GLU A 41 -7.21 9.31 -6.12
C GLU A 41 -7.43 8.35 -7.31
N GLY A 42 -7.64 8.88 -8.52
CA GLY A 42 -7.89 8.12 -9.75
C GLY A 42 -6.64 7.55 -10.42
N ARG A 43 -5.44 7.79 -9.88
CA ARG A 43 -4.25 7.02 -10.23
C ARG A 43 -4.26 5.73 -9.45
N GLU A 44 -4.84 4.69 -10.03
CA GLU A 44 -4.62 3.35 -9.51
C GLU A 44 -3.11 3.09 -9.48
N PRO A 45 -2.56 2.63 -8.33
CA PRO A 45 -1.15 2.30 -8.24
C PRO A 45 -0.81 1.22 -9.27
N ARG A 46 0.27 1.41 -9.99
CA ARG A 46 0.80 0.39 -10.91
C ARG A 46 1.32 -0.77 -10.07
N ARG A 47 0.65 -1.90 -10.17
CA ARG A 47 0.97 -3.12 -9.39
C ARG A 47 1.63 -4.16 -10.26
N LYS A 48 2.61 -4.85 -9.69
CA LYS A 48 3.20 -6.05 -10.27
C LYS A 48 3.17 -7.17 -9.24
N VAL A 49 2.63 -8.30 -9.62
CA VAL A 49 2.68 -9.52 -8.79
C VAL A 49 4.00 -10.23 -9.06
N LEU A 50 4.78 -10.44 -8.03
CA LEU A 50 6.04 -11.17 -8.08
C LEU A 50 5.85 -12.55 -7.47
N THR A 51 6.06 -13.55 -8.31
CA THR A 51 6.16 -14.96 -7.91
C THR A 51 7.50 -15.51 -8.40
N GLY A 52 7.92 -16.68 -7.92
CA GLY A 52 9.16 -17.28 -8.37
C GLY A 52 9.27 -17.53 -9.88
N ALA A 53 8.11 -17.63 -10.55
CA ALA A 53 8.05 -17.89 -11.98
C ALA A 53 8.32 -16.67 -12.87
N ASN A 54 8.18 -15.44 -12.36
CA ASN A 54 8.24 -14.21 -13.18
C ASN A 54 9.31 -13.20 -12.78
N THR A 55 10.28 -13.59 -11.96
CA THR A 55 11.41 -12.74 -11.54
C THR A 55 12.50 -12.67 -12.63
N LYS A 56 12.16 -12.11 -13.79
CA LYS A 56 13.10 -12.05 -14.93
C LYS A 56 13.98 -10.79 -14.96
N SER A 57 13.59 -9.72 -14.28
CA SER A 57 14.39 -8.49 -14.21
C SER A 57 15.45 -8.61 -13.12
N VAL A 58 16.69 -8.30 -13.44
CA VAL A 58 17.81 -8.28 -12.47
C VAL A 58 17.52 -7.32 -11.30
N THR A 59 16.95 -6.15 -11.58
CA THR A 59 16.63 -5.14 -10.56
C THR A 59 15.58 -5.65 -9.57
N PHE A 60 14.52 -6.31 -10.06
CA PHE A 60 13.50 -6.92 -9.20
C PHE A 60 14.06 -8.09 -8.41
N ALA A 61 14.93 -8.91 -9.01
CA ALA A 61 15.58 -10.02 -8.34
C ALA A 61 16.46 -9.56 -7.17
N HIS A 62 17.21 -8.48 -7.32
CA HIS A 62 18.04 -7.89 -6.26
C HIS A 62 17.18 -7.37 -5.10
N TYR A 63 16.13 -6.61 -5.41
CA TYR A 63 15.23 -6.10 -4.39
C TYR A 63 14.54 -7.23 -3.62
N PHE A 64 14.04 -8.21 -4.35
CA PHE A 64 13.44 -9.42 -3.80
C PHE A 64 14.41 -10.17 -2.87
N ASP A 65 15.65 -10.37 -3.31
CA ASP A 65 16.67 -11.09 -2.54
C ASP A 65 17.01 -10.36 -1.23
N ALA A 66 17.09 -9.03 -1.26
CA ALA A 66 17.30 -8.21 -0.07
C ALA A 66 16.13 -8.31 0.93
N MET A 67 14.88 -8.30 0.43
CA MET A 67 13.69 -8.55 1.26
C MET A 67 13.73 -9.94 1.90
N ARG A 68 13.99 -10.95 1.09
CA ARG A 68 14.07 -12.35 1.51
C ARG A 68 15.10 -12.52 2.63
N GLN A 69 16.31 -12.04 2.44
CA GLN A 69 17.39 -12.13 3.43
C GLN A 69 17.01 -11.45 4.75
N LYS A 70 16.39 -10.29 4.69
CA LYS A 70 15.97 -9.55 5.89
C LYS A 70 14.90 -10.32 6.69
N ILE A 71 13.92 -10.88 6.02
CA ILE A 71 12.84 -11.65 6.64
C ILE A 71 13.39 -12.98 7.20
N GLU A 72 14.21 -13.70 6.43
CA GLU A 72 14.83 -14.96 6.87
C GLU A 72 15.72 -14.76 8.09
N ALA A 73 16.54 -13.72 8.11
CA ALA A 73 17.40 -13.39 9.25
C ALA A 73 16.58 -13.09 10.51
N TYR A 74 15.53 -12.27 10.39
CA TYR A 74 14.66 -11.95 11.52
C TYR A 74 13.89 -13.19 12.00
N GLY A 75 13.29 -13.94 11.10
CA GLY A 75 12.50 -15.13 11.43
C GLY A 75 13.32 -16.29 11.97
N SER A 76 14.60 -16.39 11.60
CA SER A 76 15.52 -17.37 12.17
C SER A 76 16.00 -16.97 13.57
N THR A 77 16.19 -15.65 13.80
CA THR A 77 16.56 -15.13 15.13
C THR A 77 15.39 -15.19 16.11
N PHE A 78 14.20 -14.78 15.67
CA PHE A 78 12.96 -14.77 16.47
C PHE A 78 12.02 -15.88 15.99
N PHE A 79 12.50 -17.10 15.98
CA PHE A 79 11.79 -18.25 15.46
C PHE A 79 10.47 -18.49 16.21
N PRO A 80 9.35 -18.79 15.51
CA PRO A 80 8.04 -18.99 16.12
C PRO A 80 8.05 -20.09 17.19
N ARG A 81 7.44 -19.79 18.32
CA ARG A 81 7.32 -20.70 19.46
C ARG A 81 5.95 -20.61 20.09
N ALA A 82 5.51 -21.74 20.63
CA ALA A 82 4.36 -21.82 21.51
C ALA A 82 4.69 -22.71 22.70
N ASN A 83 4.38 -22.23 23.91
CA ASN A 83 4.66 -22.95 25.15
C ASN A 83 6.14 -23.44 25.26
N GLY A 84 7.06 -22.58 24.84
CA GLY A 84 8.50 -22.86 24.85
C GLY A 84 9.00 -23.82 23.77
N ARG A 85 8.12 -24.32 22.90
CA ARG A 85 8.45 -25.22 21.79
C ARG A 85 8.46 -24.50 20.46
N ALA A 86 9.46 -24.77 19.63
CA ALA A 86 9.51 -24.24 18.27
C ALA A 86 8.35 -24.78 17.42
N LEU A 87 7.80 -23.93 16.58
CA LEU A 87 6.75 -24.29 15.63
C LEU A 87 7.32 -24.48 14.24
N TYR A 88 7.02 -25.60 13.62
CA TYR A 88 7.46 -25.92 12.26
C TYR A 88 6.28 -26.05 11.32
N GLY A 89 6.48 -25.73 10.06
CA GLY A 89 5.47 -25.86 9.03
C GLY A 89 5.75 -24.93 7.86
N SER A 90 4.86 -24.99 6.89
CA SER A 90 4.96 -24.24 5.64
C SER A 90 3.65 -23.49 5.39
N LEU A 91 3.74 -22.22 5.03
CA LEU A 91 2.60 -21.38 4.69
C LEU A 91 2.94 -20.45 3.55
N VAL A 92 1.93 -19.92 2.88
CA VAL A 92 2.08 -18.92 1.83
C VAL A 92 1.61 -17.58 2.37
N ILE A 93 2.45 -16.56 2.23
CA ILE A 93 2.15 -15.18 2.60
C ILE A 93 2.10 -14.32 1.34
N VAL A 94 1.15 -13.41 1.30
CA VAL A 94 1.06 -12.34 0.32
C VAL A 94 1.33 -11.02 1.01
N VAL A 95 2.26 -10.24 0.49
CA VAL A 95 2.59 -8.92 1.02
C VAL A 95 2.64 -7.89 -0.10
N SER A 96 1.96 -6.76 0.11
CA SER A 96 2.00 -5.59 -0.76
C SER A 96 3.00 -4.58 -0.19
N VAL A 97 3.98 -4.18 -0.99
CA VAL A 97 5.06 -3.27 -0.59
C VAL A 97 5.02 -2.03 -1.48
N ASP A 98 5.05 -0.85 -0.87
CA ASP A 98 5.10 0.43 -1.59
C ASP A 98 6.53 0.81 -2.01
N ALA A 99 6.65 1.92 -2.77
CA ALA A 99 7.94 2.39 -3.28
C ALA A 99 8.94 2.80 -2.17
N GLN A 100 8.49 3.04 -0.96
CA GLN A 100 9.32 3.30 0.22
C GLN A 100 9.71 2.04 0.98
N GLY A 101 9.25 0.88 0.54
CA GLY A 101 9.52 -0.40 1.17
C GLY A 101 8.63 -0.71 2.38
N ARG A 102 7.53 0.02 2.55
CA ARG A 102 6.56 -0.19 3.62
C ARG A 102 5.44 -1.13 3.16
N ILE A 103 4.84 -1.83 4.11
CA ILE A 103 3.65 -2.64 3.82
C ILE A 103 2.51 -1.69 3.43
N ALA A 104 2.01 -1.84 2.21
CA ALA A 104 0.93 -1.05 1.63
C ALA A 104 -0.41 -1.81 1.74
N ASN A 105 -1.50 -1.13 1.38
CA ASN A 105 -2.77 -1.81 1.19
C ASN A 105 -2.75 -2.68 -0.08
N ASN A 106 -3.52 -3.76 -0.06
CA ASN A 106 -3.71 -4.61 -1.24
C ASN A 106 -4.61 -3.92 -2.29
N ALA A 107 -4.81 -4.57 -3.43
CA ALA A 107 -5.64 -4.04 -4.51
C ALA A 107 -7.11 -3.78 -4.11
N GLN A 108 -7.59 -4.39 -3.04
CA GLN A 108 -8.93 -4.20 -2.48
C GLN A 108 -8.99 -3.14 -1.37
N GLY A 109 -7.89 -2.41 -1.12
CA GLY A 109 -7.81 -1.38 -0.09
C GLY A 109 -7.74 -1.90 1.35
N LYS A 110 -7.48 -3.20 1.53
CA LYS A 110 -7.31 -3.86 2.84
C LYS A 110 -5.83 -3.99 3.18
N ASP A 111 -5.53 -4.43 4.39
CA ASP A 111 -4.17 -4.73 4.82
C ASP A 111 -3.45 -5.60 3.78
N GLY A 112 -2.31 -5.11 3.29
CA GLY A 112 -1.52 -5.76 2.26
C GLY A 112 -0.70 -6.96 2.74
N LEU A 113 -0.83 -7.33 4.01
CA LEU A 113 -0.17 -8.53 4.56
C LEU A 113 -1.24 -9.55 4.94
N SER A 114 -1.24 -10.69 4.29
CA SER A 114 -2.24 -11.73 4.49
C SER A 114 -1.68 -13.13 4.25
N ILE A 115 -2.41 -14.12 4.79
CA ILE A 115 -2.13 -15.53 4.56
C ILE A 115 -2.78 -15.95 3.24
N GLY A 116 -1.98 -16.41 2.29
CA GLY A 116 -2.46 -17.03 1.06
C GLY A 116 -2.83 -18.49 1.24
N ARG A 117 -2.03 -19.22 2.03
CA ARG A 117 -2.31 -20.61 2.43
C ARG A 117 -1.79 -20.82 3.86
N SER A 118 -2.65 -21.25 4.75
CA SER A 118 -2.32 -21.54 6.14
C SER A 118 -1.36 -22.74 6.28
N SER A 119 -0.51 -22.69 7.29
CA SER A 119 0.29 -23.85 7.73
C SER A 119 -0.54 -24.97 8.36
N GLY A 120 -1.79 -24.69 8.70
CA GLY A 120 -2.64 -25.57 9.53
C GLY A 120 -2.51 -25.28 11.03
N ASN A 121 -1.57 -24.43 11.43
CA ASN A 121 -1.40 -23.98 12.81
C ASN A 121 -1.61 -22.45 12.89
N PRO A 122 -2.73 -21.98 13.47
CA PRO A 122 -3.05 -20.56 13.56
C PRO A 122 -1.99 -19.74 14.30
N GLU A 123 -1.31 -20.31 15.28
CA GLU A 123 -0.27 -19.62 16.03
C GLU A 123 1.00 -19.40 15.19
N LEU A 124 1.40 -20.39 14.39
CA LEU A 124 2.49 -20.25 13.44
C LEU A 124 2.17 -19.20 12.38
N ASP A 125 0.96 -19.24 11.83
CA ASP A 125 0.50 -18.25 10.84
C ASP A 125 0.55 -16.82 11.41
N ARG A 126 0.05 -16.62 12.63
CA ARG A 126 0.08 -15.32 13.32
C ARG A 126 1.51 -14.82 13.53
N GLN A 127 2.40 -15.67 14.01
CA GLN A 127 3.79 -15.30 14.25
C GLN A 127 4.55 -15.04 12.95
N ALA A 128 4.28 -15.77 11.88
CA ALA A 128 4.84 -15.53 10.56
C ALA A 128 4.47 -14.13 10.02
N LEU A 129 3.22 -13.72 10.16
CA LEU A 129 2.79 -12.36 9.81
C LEU A 129 3.51 -11.30 10.66
N ALA A 130 3.68 -11.55 11.96
CA ALA A 130 4.41 -10.65 12.86
C ALA A 130 5.89 -10.50 12.47
N ILE A 131 6.52 -11.55 11.99
CA ILE A 131 7.91 -11.52 11.47
C ILE A 131 8.02 -10.60 10.26
N VAL A 132 7.09 -10.70 9.31
CA VAL A 132 7.09 -9.83 8.12
C VAL A 132 6.88 -8.37 8.52
N ARG A 133 5.95 -8.07 9.41
CA ARG A 133 5.72 -6.71 9.92
C ARG A 133 6.95 -6.13 10.61
N ALA A 134 7.60 -6.93 11.43
CA ALA A 134 8.80 -6.52 12.17
C ALA A 134 10.02 -6.32 11.24
N SER A 135 10.05 -7.02 10.11
CA SER A 135 11.12 -6.89 9.10
C SER A 135 10.96 -5.65 8.22
N ALA A 136 9.77 -5.08 8.14
CA ALA A 136 9.53 -3.84 7.39
C ALA A 136 10.12 -2.62 8.14
N PRO A 137 10.51 -1.54 7.42
CA PRO A 137 10.52 -1.38 5.97
C PRO A 137 11.67 -2.14 5.29
N PHE A 138 11.44 -2.48 4.00
CA PHE A 138 12.40 -3.28 3.20
C PHE A 138 13.37 -2.43 2.38
N GLY A 139 13.33 -1.13 2.54
CA GLY A 139 14.10 -0.17 1.76
C GLY A 139 13.36 0.33 0.52
N PRO A 140 13.73 1.51 0.00
CA PRO A 140 13.07 2.11 -1.15
C PRO A 140 13.31 1.28 -2.41
N PHE A 141 12.35 1.31 -3.33
CA PHE A 141 12.54 0.73 -4.66
C PHE A 141 13.69 1.44 -5.39
N PRO A 142 14.56 0.71 -6.08
CA PRO A 142 15.48 1.32 -7.03
C PRO A 142 14.74 2.14 -8.09
N LEU A 143 15.41 3.13 -8.69
CA LEU A 143 14.80 4.03 -9.67
C LEU A 143 14.12 3.27 -10.83
N GLU A 144 14.74 2.22 -11.34
CA GLU A 144 14.19 1.40 -12.41
C GLU A 144 12.86 0.72 -12.01
N MET A 145 12.72 0.27 -10.76
CA MET A 145 11.47 -0.25 -10.25
C MET A 145 10.42 0.84 -10.10
N ARG A 146 10.79 1.99 -9.53
CA ARG A 146 9.86 3.13 -9.35
C ARG A 146 9.31 3.66 -10.66
N ASN A 147 10.08 3.57 -11.73
CA ASN A 147 9.65 3.97 -13.07
C ASN A 147 8.59 3.02 -13.65
N GLN A 148 8.52 1.80 -13.17
CA GLN A 148 7.63 0.76 -13.69
C GLN A 148 6.43 0.48 -12.79
N ILE A 149 6.60 0.51 -11.46
CA ILE A 149 5.58 0.12 -10.49
C ILE A 149 5.55 1.05 -9.28
N ASP A 150 4.40 1.12 -8.65
CA ASP A 150 4.17 1.84 -7.39
C ASP A 150 4.03 0.87 -6.22
N VAL A 151 3.51 -0.33 -6.46
CA VAL A 151 3.33 -1.39 -5.46
C VAL A 151 3.78 -2.73 -6.03
N LEU A 152 4.53 -3.46 -5.21
CA LEU A 152 4.93 -4.84 -5.46
C LEU A 152 4.05 -5.76 -4.62
N ASP A 153 3.27 -6.62 -5.27
CA ASP A 153 2.54 -7.70 -4.60
C ASP A 153 3.38 -8.97 -4.66
N TRP A 154 3.94 -9.36 -3.53
CA TRP A 154 4.85 -10.49 -3.46
C TRP A 154 4.19 -11.69 -2.79
N VAL A 155 4.29 -12.84 -3.45
CA VAL A 155 3.76 -14.12 -2.97
C VAL A 155 4.94 -15.06 -2.73
N SER A 156 5.09 -15.56 -1.52
CA SER A 156 6.17 -16.46 -1.17
C SER A 156 5.74 -17.54 -0.19
N THR A 157 6.38 -18.71 -0.30
CA THR A 157 6.25 -19.80 0.66
C THR A 157 7.27 -19.63 1.78
N PHE A 158 6.81 -19.67 3.01
CA PHE A 158 7.61 -19.59 4.23
C PHE A 158 7.72 -20.98 4.81
N ASP A 159 8.92 -21.50 4.83
CA ASP A 159 9.23 -22.81 5.42
C ASP A 159 9.99 -22.64 6.74
N PHE A 160 9.32 -22.99 7.82
CA PHE A 160 9.91 -23.04 9.15
C PHE A 160 10.37 -24.47 9.44
N THR A 161 11.68 -24.69 9.38
CA THR A 161 12.28 -26.03 9.45
C THR A 161 13.28 -26.15 10.60
N ARG A 162 13.61 -27.39 10.92
CA ARG A 162 14.63 -27.75 11.92
C ARG A 162 15.98 -28.09 11.29
N GLU A 163 16.05 -28.20 9.98
CA GLU A 163 17.29 -28.51 9.28
C GLU A 163 18.33 -27.42 9.55
N SER A 164 19.52 -27.78 9.99
CA SER A 164 20.61 -26.85 10.36
C SER A 164 20.30 -25.90 11.53
N GLY A 165 19.46 -26.31 12.51
CA GLY A 165 18.89 -25.47 13.55
C GLY A 165 17.54 -24.87 13.11
N ASN A 166 16.86 -24.17 14.02
CA ASN A 166 15.60 -23.51 13.68
C ASN A 166 15.83 -22.43 12.62
N HIS A 167 15.27 -22.62 11.44
CA HIS A 167 15.54 -21.80 10.27
C HIS A 167 14.28 -21.49 9.48
N LEU A 168 14.14 -20.22 9.12
CA LEU A 168 13.15 -19.76 8.16
C LEU A 168 13.79 -19.66 6.77
N GLU A 169 13.21 -20.31 5.80
CA GLU A 169 13.56 -20.22 4.39
C GLU A 169 12.34 -19.74 3.59
N LEU A 170 12.54 -18.76 2.72
CA LEU A 170 11.52 -18.27 1.80
C LEU A 170 11.79 -18.84 0.40
N ARG A 171 10.73 -19.44 -0.16
CA ARG A 171 10.75 -19.96 -1.53
C ARG A 171 9.67 -19.31 -2.38
N ASN A 172 9.99 -19.07 -3.61
CA ASN A 172 9.05 -18.61 -4.63
C ASN A 172 8.54 -19.76 -5.47
#